data_eab7a39098c2550954ff0c8f2b322025
#
_entry.id   eab7a39098c2550954ff0c8f2b322025
#
_cell.length_a   1.000
_cell.length_b   1.000
_cell.length_c   1.000
_cell.angle_alpha   90.00
_cell.angle_beta   90.00
_cell.angle_gamma   90.00
#
_symmetry.space_group_name_H-M   'P 1'
#
loop_
_entity.id
_entity.type
_entity.pdbx_description
1 polymer ?
#
loop_
_entity_poly.entity_id
_entity_poly.type
_entity_poly.pdbx_seq_one_letter_code
_entity_poly.pdbx_strand_id
1 'polypeptide(L)'
;MIYYLKTKASSNPLRLRLKGNNKKRSDDMDKKIKGVIVSEYPFEDNSKIINIFTENGLLGVIAKGAKKVRSPFFSTTTKFNYGSFNINYKENGLSKLIDADTINSYNNIKKDIVKISYVTYITELVTKVYKHDSNKNIYKLYLDCLDKINDNYNPEAITIILRLKLLDYLGIMPIIDRCVVCGNTHDIVTMSSYLGGYVCKNCLRNEKVISTKSIKLIRMLYLVDISKLNKLDISKDVLKELEEFTEDYYDRYSGIYLKSKILLDTIK
;
A
#
# COMPACT_ATOMS: atom_id res chain seq x y z
N MET A 1 11.16 12.72 47.72
CA MET A 1 11.75 13.76 48.56
C MET A 1 11.95 15.01 47.67
N ILE A 2 11.16 16.02 47.96
CA ILE A 2 10.89 17.24 47.24
C ILE A 2 12.06 18.21 47.39
N TYR A 3 12.45 18.92 46.33
CA TYR A 3 12.96 20.28 46.47
C TYR A 3 12.57 21.17 45.28
N TYR A 4 11.65 22.07 45.55
CA TYR A 4 11.34 23.30 44.82
C TYR A 4 12.40 24.35 45.11
N LEU A 5 12.85 25.09 44.07
CA LEU A 5 13.38 26.42 44.27
C LEU A 5 12.81 27.37 43.21
N LYS A 6 11.97 28.27 43.69
CA LYS A 6 11.57 29.54 43.05
C LYS A 6 12.70 30.53 43.16
N THR A 7 13.01 31.25 42.09
CA THR A 7 13.60 32.61 42.20
C THR A 7 12.91 33.57 41.25
N LYS A 8 12.73 34.76 41.80
CA LYS A 8 11.91 35.88 41.35
C LYS A 8 12.49 36.67 40.15
N ALA A 9 11.55 37.30 39.50
CA ALA A 9 11.71 38.32 38.44
C ALA A 9 12.59 39.49 38.83
N SER A 10 13.30 40.07 37.83
CA SER A 10 13.57 41.50 37.76
C SER A 10 13.46 41.98 36.32
N SER A 11 12.73 43.05 36.18
CA SER A 11 12.36 43.85 35.04
C SER A 11 13.55 44.66 34.48
N ASN A 12 13.78 44.71 33.16
CA ASN A 12 13.79 45.95 32.39
C ASN A 12 13.94 45.72 30.88
N PRO A 13 13.33 46.57 30.01
CA PRO A 13 13.18 46.31 28.60
C PRO A 13 14.23 47.05 27.77
N LEU A 14 15.10 46.33 27.10
CA LEU A 14 15.90 46.88 26.01
C LEU A 14 15.24 46.52 24.66
N ARG A 15 14.56 47.50 24.07
CA ARG A 15 14.11 47.48 22.68
C ARG A 15 15.33 47.41 21.75
N LEU A 16 15.70 46.20 21.35
CA LEU A 16 16.53 45.97 20.16
C LEU A 16 15.61 45.86 18.96
N ARG A 17 15.58 46.90 18.12
CA ARG A 17 15.06 46.83 16.75
C ARG A 17 15.90 45.80 15.97
N LEU A 18 15.47 44.59 15.92
CA LEU A 18 15.96 43.61 14.95
C LEU A 18 15.38 44.01 13.59
N LYS A 19 16.24 44.59 12.74
CA LYS A 19 16.00 44.71 11.30
C LYS A 19 15.64 43.35 10.77
N GLY A 20 14.43 43.23 10.19
CA GLY A 20 13.97 42.03 9.54
C GLY A 20 14.93 41.61 8.42
N ASN A 21 15.78 40.63 8.69
CA ASN A 21 16.39 39.85 7.65
C ASN A 21 15.28 38.95 7.09
N ASN A 22 14.76 39.32 5.94
CA ASN A 22 14.04 38.42 5.03
C ASN A 22 15.01 37.27 4.65
N LYS A 23 15.15 36.26 5.53
CA LYS A 23 15.68 34.97 5.14
C LYS A 23 14.65 34.40 4.18
N LYS A 24 14.87 34.49 2.88
CA LYS A 24 14.20 33.65 1.88
C LYS A 24 14.27 32.23 2.40
N ARG A 25 13.13 31.64 2.70
CA ARG A 25 13.01 30.20 2.98
C ARG A 25 13.46 29.51 1.73
N SER A 26 14.64 28.92 1.74
CA SER A 26 15.27 28.20 0.62
C SER A 26 14.68 26.80 0.37
N ASP A 27 13.56 26.45 0.98
CA ASP A 27 13.04 25.08 1.01
C ASP A 27 11.71 24.88 0.26
N ASP A 28 11.13 25.95 -0.32
CA ASP A 28 9.89 25.86 -1.09
C ASP A 28 10.23 25.76 -2.58
N MET A 29 10.18 24.56 -3.17
CA MET A 29 10.44 24.33 -4.58
C MET A 29 9.22 23.71 -5.25
N ASP A 30 8.79 24.29 -6.37
CA ASP A 30 7.72 23.72 -7.17
C ASP A 30 8.18 22.41 -7.82
N LYS A 31 7.42 21.36 -7.58
CA LYS A 31 7.67 20.01 -8.13
C LYS A 31 6.43 19.47 -8.78
N LYS A 32 6.62 18.79 -9.92
CA LYS A 32 5.59 17.99 -10.57
C LYS A 32 5.80 16.53 -10.21
N ILE A 33 4.78 15.91 -9.61
CA ILE A 33 4.81 14.51 -9.19
C ILE A 33 3.64 13.76 -9.81
N LYS A 34 3.80 12.45 -10.02
CA LYS A 34 2.71 11.52 -10.34
C LYS A 34 2.48 10.59 -9.16
N GLY A 35 1.21 10.29 -8.85
CA GLY A 35 0.91 9.41 -7.76
C GLY A 35 -0.57 9.10 -7.61
N VAL A 36 -0.88 8.18 -6.71
CA VAL A 36 -2.25 7.80 -6.35
C VAL A 36 -2.59 8.42 -5.00
N ILE A 37 -3.75 9.04 -4.91
CA ILE A 37 -4.27 9.54 -3.63
C ILE A 37 -4.73 8.35 -2.80
N VAL A 38 -3.99 8.04 -1.73
CA VAL A 38 -4.27 6.88 -0.86
C VAL A 38 -5.14 7.21 0.34
N SER A 39 -5.18 8.45 0.74
CA SER A 39 -6.10 8.93 1.78
C SER A 39 -6.39 10.42 1.63
N GLU A 40 -7.55 10.84 2.13
CA GLU A 40 -7.97 12.23 2.21
C GLU A 40 -8.63 12.48 3.56
N TYR A 41 -8.34 13.64 4.16
CA TYR A 41 -8.89 14.07 5.43
C TYR A 41 -9.37 15.50 5.34
N PRO A 42 -10.52 15.86 5.95
CA PRO A 42 -10.92 17.25 6.11
C PRO A 42 -9.85 18.05 6.84
N PHE A 43 -9.58 19.25 6.35
CA PHE A 43 -8.66 20.19 6.96
C PHE A 43 -9.20 21.60 6.78
N GLU A 44 -9.30 22.38 7.87
CA GLU A 44 -9.98 23.66 7.88
C GLU A 44 -11.40 23.58 7.27
N ASP A 45 -12.08 24.70 7.05
CA ASP A 45 -13.47 24.73 6.59
C ASP A 45 -13.62 24.18 5.16
N ASN A 46 -12.71 24.52 4.27
CA ASN A 46 -12.82 24.26 2.83
C ASN A 46 -11.66 23.46 2.22
N SER A 47 -10.71 23.00 3.04
CA SER A 47 -9.48 22.34 2.59
C SER A 47 -9.49 20.85 2.91
N LYS A 48 -8.59 20.11 2.26
CA LYS A 48 -8.28 18.70 2.57
C LYS A 48 -6.77 18.55 2.74
N ILE A 49 -6.37 17.58 3.58
CA ILE A 49 -5.04 16.97 3.52
C ILE A 49 -5.20 15.68 2.71
N ILE A 50 -4.42 15.54 1.66
CA ILE A 50 -4.33 14.31 0.87
C ILE A 50 -2.95 13.68 1.03
N ASN A 51 -2.90 12.35 1.13
CA ASN A 51 -1.66 11.61 1.04
C ASN A 51 -1.56 10.98 -0.34
N ILE A 52 -0.48 11.29 -1.04
CA ILE A 52 -0.21 10.80 -2.39
C ILE A 52 0.91 9.78 -2.29
N PHE A 53 0.67 8.54 -2.76
CA PHE A 53 1.70 7.53 -2.92
C PHE A 53 2.32 7.67 -4.30
N THR A 54 3.63 7.88 -4.33
CA THR A 54 4.44 8.12 -5.53
C THR A 54 5.54 7.06 -5.63
N GLU A 55 6.27 7.04 -6.73
CA GLU A 55 7.47 6.19 -6.87
C GLU A 55 8.57 6.48 -5.83
N ASN A 56 8.51 7.63 -5.17
CA ASN A 56 9.46 8.04 -4.13
C ASN A 56 8.85 7.97 -2.72
N GLY A 57 7.69 7.32 -2.56
CA GLY A 57 7.00 7.13 -1.30
C GLY A 57 5.79 8.03 -1.08
N LEU A 58 5.36 8.08 0.18
CA LEU A 58 4.18 8.84 0.59
C LEU A 58 4.49 10.31 0.81
N LEU A 59 3.65 11.19 0.26
CA LEU A 59 3.75 12.62 0.41
C LEU A 59 2.43 13.22 0.90
N GLY A 60 2.47 13.97 2.01
CA GLY A 60 1.33 14.73 2.52
C GLY A 60 1.22 16.10 1.83
N VAL A 61 0.01 16.42 1.35
CA VAL A 61 -0.25 17.65 0.60
C VAL A 61 -1.54 18.32 1.08
N ILE A 62 -1.49 19.62 1.33
CA ILE A 62 -2.67 20.44 1.62
C ILE A 62 -3.28 20.92 0.30
N ALA A 63 -4.53 20.53 0.05
CA ALA A 63 -5.33 20.98 -1.08
C ALA A 63 -6.33 22.05 -0.60
N LYS A 64 -5.96 23.33 -0.74
CA LYS A 64 -6.81 24.44 -0.31
C LYS A 64 -8.05 24.56 -1.19
N GLY A 65 -9.21 24.77 -0.55
CA GLY A 65 -10.49 24.91 -1.25
C GLY A 65 -11.04 23.61 -1.86
N ALA A 66 -10.39 22.46 -1.65
CA ALA A 66 -10.76 21.17 -2.27
C ALA A 66 -12.13 20.61 -1.83
N LYS A 67 -12.74 21.16 -0.77
CA LYS A 67 -14.13 20.80 -0.34
C LYS A 67 -15.21 21.59 -1.07
N LYS A 68 -14.85 22.69 -1.74
CA LYS A 68 -15.83 23.50 -2.48
C LYS A 68 -16.20 22.80 -3.79
N VAL A 69 -17.49 22.59 -4.04
CA VAL A 69 -18.01 21.89 -5.23
C VAL A 69 -17.50 22.53 -6.55
N ARG A 70 -17.36 23.86 -6.58
CA ARG A 70 -16.85 24.59 -7.76
C ARG A 70 -15.31 24.62 -7.87
N SER A 71 -14.60 23.99 -6.93
CA SER A 71 -13.14 23.96 -6.98
C SER A 71 -12.66 22.94 -8.01
N PRO A 72 -11.63 23.25 -8.82
CA PRO A 72 -10.99 22.25 -9.68
C PRO A 72 -10.40 21.08 -8.89
N PHE A 73 -10.13 21.31 -7.60
CA PHE A 73 -9.59 20.26 -6.72
C PHE A 73 -10.64 19.33 -6.11
N PHE A 74 -11.94 19.63 -6.25
CA PHE A 74 -13.00 18.82 -5.63
C PHE A 74 -12.98 17.38 -6.13
N SER A 75 -12.95 17.19 -7.44
CA SER A 75 -12.93 15.86 -8.05
C SER A 75 -11.52 15.27 -8.17
N THR A 76 -10.51 16.10 -8.45
CA THR A 76 -9.13 15.64 -8.67
C THR A 76 -8.45 15.12 -7.39
N THR A 77 -8.88 15.59 -6.20
CA THR A 77 -8.32 15.18 -4.89
C THR A 77 -9.09 14.06 -4.21
N THR A 78 -9.83 13.26 -4.96
CA THR A 78 -10.59 12.12 -4.41
C THR A 78 -9.70 10.89 -4.25
N LYS A 79 -9.91 10.13 -3.17
CA LYS A 79 -9.20 8.88 -2.88
C LYS A 79 -9.21 7.93 -4.10
N PHE A 80 -8.10 7.27 -4.33
CA PHE A 80 -7.80 6.38 -5.45
C PHE A 80 -7.63 7.06 -6.81
N ASN A 81 -7.75 8.37 -6.95
CA ASN A 81 -7.35 9.03 -8.18
C ASN A 81 -5.83 8.88 -8.39
N TYR A 82 -5.45 8.43 -9.58
CA TYR A 82 -4.09 8.53 -10.10
C TYR A 82 -3.98 9.81 -10.91
N GLY A 83 -3.02 10.65 -10.58
CA GLY A 83 -2.91 11.98 -11.20
C GLY A 83 -1.50 12.52 -11.27
N SER A 84 -1.40 13.67 -11.93
CA SER A 84 -0.24 14.55 -11.95
C SER A 84 -0.52 15.75 -11.06
N PHE A 85 0.37 16.05 -10.13
CA PHE A 85 0.19 17.09 -9.12
C PHE A 85 1.36 18.06 -9.18
N ASN A 86 1.08 19.34 -9.40
CA ASN A 86 2.05 20.40 -9.21
C ASN A 86 1.94 20.87 -7.75
N ILE A 87 3.03 20.78 -7.02
CA ILE A 87 3.08 21.08 -5.60
C ILE A 87 4.19 22.06 -5.28
N ASN A 88 3.95 22.94 -4.34
CA ASN A 88 5.01 23.64 -3.64
C ASN A 88 5.54 22.69 -2.57
N TYR A 89 6.68 22.05 -2.89
CA TYR A 89 7.25 20.96 -2.09
C TYR A 89 7.87 21.51 -0.81
N LYS A 90 7.62 20.83 0.28
CA LYS A 90 8.23 21.09 1.57
C LYS A 90 8.84 19.82 2.12
N GLU A 91 10.13 19.82 2.41
CA GLU A 91 10.86 18.64 2.88
C GLU A 91 10.36 18.17 4.24
N ASN A 92 10.19 19.07 5.18
CA ASN A 92 9.71 18.78 6.52
C ASN A 92 8.29 19.34 6.72
N GLY A 93 7.28 18.50 6.44
CA GLY A 93 5.88 18.82 6.69
C GLY A 93 4.98 18.64 5.47
N LEU A 94 3.83 19.32 5.47
CA LEU A 94 2.86 19.20 4.40
C LEU A 94 3.22 20.14 3.25
N SER A 95 3.35 19.60 2.05
CA SER A 95 3.44 20.36 0.80
C SER A 95 2.11 21.04 0.48
N LYS A 96 2.09 22.00 -0.44
CA LYS A 96 0.86 22.68 -0.85
C LYS A 96 0.53 22.33 -2.30
N LEU A 97 -0.71 21.94 -2.58
CA LEU A 97 -1.19 21.72 -3.94
C LEU A 97 -1.31 23.05 -4.67
N ILE A 98 -0.71 23.14 -5.87
CA ILE A 98 -0.82 24.27 -6.78
C ILE A 98 -1.83 23.94 -7.88
N ASP A 99 -1.69 22.74 -8.47
CA ASP A 99 -2.52 22.29 -9.57
C ASP A 99 -2.58 20.75 -9.60
N ALA A 100 -3.64 20.17 -10.20
CA ALA A 100 -3.84 18.73 -10.26
C ALA A 100 -4.63 18.31 -11.50
N ASP A 101 -4.08 17.35 -12.23
CA ASP A 101 -4.71 16.68 -13.36
C ASP A 101 -4.94 15.21 -13.04
N THR A 102 -6.15 14.71 -13.26
CA THR A 102 -6.46 13.29 -13.13
C THR A 102 -6.04 12.54 -14.39
N ILE A 103 -5.19 11.51 -14.21
CA ILE A 103 -4.78 10.59 -15.28
C ILE A 103 -5.76 9.42 -15.36
N ASN A 104 -6.09 8.81 -14.22
CA ASN A 104 -7.10 7.75 -14.11
C ASN A 104 -7.88 7.91 -12.80
N SER A 105 -9.19 7.95 -12.90
CA SER A 105 -10.07 8.07 -11.71
C SER A 105 -10.48 6.73 -11.11
N TYR A 106 -10.15 5.60 -11.75
CA TYR A 106 -10.50 4.24 -11.31
C TYR A 106 -11.98 4.08 -10.94
N ASN A 107 -12.86 4.50 -11.84
CA ASN A 107 -14.31 4.59 -11.57
C ASN A 107 -14.96 3.24 -11.28
N ASN A 108 -14.48 2.14 -11.93
CA ASN A 108 -15.04 0.81 -11.68
C ASN A 108 -14.68 0.30 -10.28
N ILE A 109 -13.55 0.74 -9.71
CA ILE A 109 -13.21 0.48 -8.31
C ILE A 109 -14.16 1.23 -7.39
N LYS A 110 -14.36 2.53 -7.64
CA LYS A 110 -15.16 3.40 -6.76
C LYS A 110 -16.66 3.08 -6.72
N LYS A 111 -17.17 2.36 -7.71
CA LYS A 111 -18.58 1.96 -7.79
C LYS A 111 -18.88 0.62 -7.14
N ASP A 112 -17.87 -0.10 -6.67
CA ASP A 112 -17.99 -1.46 -6.16
C ASP A 112 -17.35 -1.57 -4.78
N ILE A 113 -18.17 -1.85 -3.77
CA ILE A 113 -17.72 -1.91 -2.37
C ILE A 113 -16.69 -3.04 -2.14
N VAL A 114 -16.81 -4.15 -2.85
CA VAL A 114 -15.86 -5.27 -2.77
C VAL A 114 -14.51 -4.80 -3.31
N LYS A 115 -14.47 -4.17 -4.48
CA LYS A 115 -13.23 -3.62 -5.05
C LYS A 115 -12.61 -2.55 -4.16
N ILE A 116 -13.43 -1.64 -3.60
CA ILE A 116 -12.96 -0.62 -2.65
C ILE A 116 -12.24 -1.27 -1.46
N SER A 117 -12.80 -2.36 -0.92
CA SER A 117 -12.24 -3.05 0.25
C SER A 117 -10.90 -3.70 -0.07
N TYR A 118 -10.81 -4.43 -1.19
CA TYR A 118 -9.55 -5.01 -1.66
C TYR A 118 -8.50 -3.93 -1.95
N VAL A 119 -8.87 -2.86 -2.66
CA VAL A 119 -7.94 -1.77 -2.97
C VAL A 119 -7.51 -1.02 -1.72
N THR A 120 -8.38 -0.86 -0.72
CA THR A 120 -7.99 -0.28 0.58
C THR A 120 -6.97 -1.17 1.28
N TYR A 121 -7.18 -2.49 1.28
CA TYR A 121 -6.24 -3.48 1.82
C TYR A 121 -4.89 -3.44 1.08
N ILE A 122 -4.91 -3.55 -0.25
CA ILE A 122 -3.73 -3.46 -1.12
C ILE A 122 -2.94 -2.18 -0.84
N THR A 123 -3.63 -1.04 -0.76
CA THR A 123 -3.01 0.27 -0.52
C THR A 123 -2.29 0.31 0.83
N GLU A 124 -2.91 -0.19 1.89
CA GLU A 124 -2.27 -0.24 3.21
C GLU A 124 -1.07 -1.18 3.21
N LEU A 125 -1.21 -2.37 2.62
CA LEU A 125 -0.13 -3.35 2.52
C LEU A 125 1.08 -2.79 1.78
N VAL A 126 0.86 -2.28 0.57
CA VAL A 126 1.93 -1.74 -0.30
C VAL A 126 2.65 -0.57 0.37
N THR A 127 1.91 0.35 0.99
CA THR A 127 2.54 1.49 1.66
C THR A 127 3.34 1.09 2.89
N LYS A 128 2.99 0.01 3.58
CA LYS A 128 3.79 -0.54 4.69
C LYS A 128 5.02 -1.27 4.19
N VAL A 129 4.90 -2.11 3.15
CA VAL A 129 6.06 -2.78 2.55
C VAL A 129 7.03 -1.75 1.97
N TYR A 130 6.53 -0.70 1.30
CA TYR A 130 7.38 0.38 0.77
C TYR A 130 8.18 1.11 1.85
N LYS A 131 7.65 1.22 3.07
CA LYS A 131 8.42 1.80 4.20
C LYS A 131 9.55 0.88 4.66
N HIS A 132 9.42 -0.42 4.44
CA HIS A 132 10.45 -1.41 4.77
C HIS A 132 11.52 -1.48 3.68
N ASP A 133 11.09 -1.55 2.41
CA ASP A 133 11.97 -1.52 1.23
C ASP A 133 11.46 -0.47 0.23
N SER A 134 12.17 0.66 0.13
CA SER A 134 11.79 1.79 -0.71
C SER A 134 12.05 1.53 -2.21
N ASN A 135 11.71 0.33 -2.70
CA ASN A 135 11.90 -0.06 -4.08
C ASN A 135 10.77 0.45 -4.97
N LYS A 136 11.13 1.15 -6.05
CA LYS A 136 10.17 1.73 -7.01
C LYS A 136 9.28 0.68 -7.69
N ASN A 137 9.73 -0.57 -7.79
CA ASN A 137 8.93 -1.65 -8.36
C ASN A 137 7.68 -1.96 -7.52
N ILE A 138 7.71 -1.71 -6.20
CA ILE A 138 6.53 -1.84 -5.33
C ILE A 138 5.43 -0.87 -5.78
N TYR A 139 5.80 0.38 -6.10
CA TYR A 139 4.86 1.36 -6.64
C TYR A 139 4.29 0.94 -8.00
N LYS A 140 5.14 0.40 -8.89
CA LYS A 140 4.69 -0.13 -10.18
C LYS A 140 3.71 -1.29 -10.00
N LEU A 141 4.03 -2.26 -9.14
CA LEU A 141 3.12 -3.37 -8.81
C LEU A 141 1.76 -2.88 -8.29
N TYR A 142 1.77 -1.82 -7.49
CA TYR A 142 0.53 -1.21 -6.99
C TYR A 142 -0.33 -0.66 -8.12
N LEU A 143 0.26 0.11 -9.07
CA LEU A 143 -0.46 0.63 -10.23
C LEU A 143 -1.02 -0.50 -11.10
N ASP A 144 -0.22 -1.52 -11.40
CA ASP A 144 -0.64 -2.69 -12.19
C ASP A 144 -1.85 -3.40 -11.52
N CYS A 145 -1.87 -3.51 -10.19
CA CYS A 145 -3.01 -4.05 -9.45
C CYS A 145 -4.27 -3.19 -9.59
N LEU A 146 -4.14 -1.86 -9.45
CA LEU A 146 -5.27 -0.95 -9.60
C LEU A 146 -5.86 -1.02 -11.01
N ASP A 147 -5.02 -1.05 -12.03
CA ASP A 147 -5.44 -1.16 -13.43
C ASP A 147 -6.22 -2.46 -13.64
N LYS A 148 -5.70 -3.62 -13.22
CA LYS A 148 -6.38 -4.92 -13.38
C LYS A 148 -7.70 -5.00 -12.61
N ILE A 149 -7.76 -4.50 -11.37
CA ILE A 149 -9.01 -4.48 -10.60
C ILE A 149 -10.04 -3.54 -11.25
N ASN A 150 -9.60 -2.39 -11.77
CA ASN A 150 -10.47 -1.47 -12.51
C ASN A 150 -10.98 -2.09 -13.82
N ASP A 151 -10.18 -2.93 -14.48
CA ASP A 151 -10.52 -3.71 -15.68
C ASP A 151 -11.36 -4.96 -15.38
N ASN A 152 -11.93 -5.04 -14.17
CA ASN A 152 -12.83 -6.11 -13.69
C ASN A 152 -12.19 -7.50 -13.54
N TYR A 153 -10.86 -7.58 -13.38
CA TYR A 153 -10.25 -8.82 -12.87
C TYR A 153 -10.69 -9.08 -11.43
N ASN A 154 -10.70 -10.36 -11.04
CA ASN A 154 -11.04 -10.76 -9.68
C ASN A 154 -10.08 -10.11 -8.67
N PRO A 155 -10.57 -9.23 -7.75
CA PRO A 155 -9.72 -8.48 -6.85
C PRO A 155 -9.00 -9.37 -5.82
N GLU A 156 -9.61 -10.51 -5.42
CA GLU A 156 -8.99 -11.49 -4.54
C GLU A 156 -7.77 -12.12 -5.19
N ALA A 157 -7.92 -12.60 -6.44
CA ALA A 157 -6.82 -13.19 -7.20
C ALA A 157 -5.65 -12.20 -7.41
N ILE A 158 -5.95 -10.94 -7.78
CA ILE A 158 -4.93 -9.90 -7.91
C ILE A 158 -4.23 -9.63 -6.57
N THR A 159 -4.97 -9.66 -5.47
CA THR A 159 -4.40 -9.47 -4.12
C THR A 159 -3.47 -10.62 -3.73
N ILE A 160 -3.81 -11.87 -4.04
CA ILE A 160 -2.95 -13.04 -3.80
C ILE A 160 -1.64 -12.89 -4.60
N ILE A 161 -1.71 -12.51 -5.88
CA ILE A 161 -0.52 -12.28 -6.70
C ILE A 161 0.36 -11.20 -6.08
N LEU A 162 -0.23 -10.08 -5.69
CA LEU A 162 0.51 -8.99 -5.06
C LEU A 162 1.18 -9.44 -3.76
N ARG A 163 0.45 -10.13 -2.87
CA ARG A 163 1.02 -10.68 -1.63
C ARG A 163 2.25 -11.52 -1.93
N LEU A 164 2.14 -12.48 -2.86
CA LEU A 164 3.26 -13.36 -3.24
C LEU A 164 4.49 -12.56 -3.70
N LYS A 165 4.30 -11.53 -4.52
CA LYS A 165 5.40 -10.69 -5.02
C LYS A 165 6.01 -9.79 -3.94
N LEU A 166 5.22 -9.35 -2.99
CA LEU A 166 5.72 -8.50 -1.91
C LEU A 166 6.56 -9.27 -0.88
N LEU A 167 6.49 -10.61 -0.84
CA LEU A 167 7.33 -11.43 0.03
C LEU A 167 8.82 -11.31 -0.31
N ASP A 168 9.17 -11.04 -1.58
CA ASP A 168 10.56 -10.78 -2.00
C ASP A 168 11.12 -9.52 -1.34
N TYR A 169 10.33 -8.44 -1.32
CA TYR A 169 10.73 -7.17 -0.72
C TYR A 169 10.75 -7.22 0.81
N LEU A 170 10.09 -8.21 1.40
CA LEU A 170 10.15 -8.48 2.84
C LEU A 170 11.26 -9.46 3.21
N GLY A 171 11.92 -10.09 2.22
CA GLY A 171 12.97 -11.09 2.45
C GLY A 171 12.47 -12.41 3.06
N ILE A 172 11.18 -12.72 2.89
CA ILE A 172 10.53 -13.90 3.51
C ILE A 172 9.88 -14.82 2.47
N MET A 173 10.52 -15.04 1.35
CA MET A 173 10.02 -15.91 0.28
C MET A 173 9.77 -17.35 0.75
N PRO A 174 8.61 -17.96 0.45
CA PRO A 174 8.39 -19.38 0.67
C PRO A 174 9.19 -20.23 -0.35
N ILE A 175 9.59 -21.42 0.06
CA ILE A 175 10.21 -22.41 -0.85
C ILE A 175 9.09 -23.08 -1.65
N ILE A 176 8.92 -22.69 -2.92
CA ILE A 176 7.87 -23.14 -3.83
C ILE A 176 8.41 -23.80 -5.11
N ASP A 177 9.64 -24.27 -5.08
CA ASP A 177 10.28 -25.03 -6.16
C ASP A 177 10.61 -26.47 -5.77
N ARG A 178 10.65 -26.77 -4.47
CA ARG A 178 10.97 -28.09 -3.91
C ARG A 178 10.36 -28.26 -2.53
N CYS A 179 10.38 -29.50 -2.01
CA CYS A 179 9.99 -29.78 -0.64
C CYS A 179 10.94 -29.09 0.35
N VAL A 180 10.39 -28.31 1.26
CA VAL A 180 11.16 -27.55 2.27
C VAL A 180 11.90 -28.46 3.26
N VAL A 181 11.42 -29.72 3.43
CA VAL A 181 11.99 -30.67 4.41
C VAL A 181 13.12 -31.50 3.82
N CYS A 182 12.94 -32.07 2.61
CA CYS A 182 13.88 -33.05 2.03
C CYS A 182 14.50 -32.60 0.69
N GLY A 183 14.08 -31.43 0.14
CA GLY A 183 14.58 -30.92 -1.14
C GLY A 183 14.00 -31.61 -2.38
N ASN A 184 13.13 -32.62 -2.25
CA ASN A 184 12.52 -33.30 -3.40
C ASN A 184 11.64 -32.32 -4.20
N THR A 185 11.75 -32.39 -5.54
CA THR A 185 10.96 -31.56 -6.46
C THR A 185 9.68 -32.23 -6.97
N HIS A 186 9.50 -33.51 -6.66
CA HIS A 186 8.37 -34.33 -7.10
C HIS A 186 7.43 -34.64 -5.93
N ASP A 187 6.22 -35.11 -6.26
CA ASP A 187 5.21 -35.56 -5.31
C ASP A 187 4.85 -34.52 -4.24
N ILE A 188 4.87 -33.24 -4.62
CA ILE A 188 4.41 -32.15 -3.75
C ILE A 188 2.89 -32.28 -3.61
N VAL A 189 2.43 -32.34 -2.35
CA VAL A 189 1.01 -32.58 -2.02
C VAL A 189 0.38 -31.47 -1.21
N THR A 190 1.20 -30.53 -0.66
CA THR A 190 0.69 -29.39 0.10
C THR A 190 1.67 -28.24 0.17
N MET A 191 1.18 -27.13 0.68
CA MET A 191 1.94 -25.95 1.10
C MET A 191 1.76 -25.76 2.61
N SER A 192 2.85 -25.68 3.34
CA SER A 192 2.83 -25.43 4.78
C SER A 192 3.39 -24.03 5.06
N SER A 193 2.56 -23.13 5.56
CA SER A 193 3.01 -21.83 6.05
C SER A 193 3.95 -22.00 7.25
N TYR A 194 3.69 -22.99 8.10
CA TYR A 194 4.54 -23.30 9.26
C TYR A 194 5.94 -23.74 8.87
N LEU A 195 6.06 -24.59 7.85
CA LEU A 195 7.35 -25.09 7.35
C LEU A 195 8.01 -24.12 6.35
N GLY A 196 7.26 -23.14 5.85
CA GLY A 196 7.78 -22.11 4.96
C GLY A 196 7.75 -22.48 3.48
N GLY A 197 6.88 -23.40 3.02
CA GLY A 197 6.79 -23.75 1.61
C GLY A 197 6.15 -25.10 1.29
N TYR A 198 6.58 -25.69 0.16
CA TYR A 198 6.08 -26.96 -0.34
C TYR A 198 6.48 -28.14 0.52
N VAL A 199 5.56 -29.13 0.65
CA VAL A 199 5.80 -30.39 1.34
C VAL A 199 5.41 -31.55 0.43
N CYS A 200 6.31 -32.52 0.25
CA CYS A 200 6.05 -33.71 -0.53
C CYS A 200 5.34 -34.79 0.30
N LYS A 201 4.79 -35.79 -0.41
CA LYS A 201 4.03 -36.92 0.20
C LYS A 201 4.80 -37.62 1.32
N ASN A 202 6.11 -37.81 1.15
CA ASN A 202 6.94 -38.53 2.13
C ASN A 202 7.24 -37.74 3.38
N CYS A 203 7.15 -36.41 3.29
CA CYS A 203 7.40 -35.49 4.41
C CYS A 203 6.10 -34.97 5.05
N LEU A 204 4.95 -35.28 4.46
CA LEU A 204 3.63 -34.92 4.98
C LEU A 204 3.42 -35.52 6.38
N ARG A 205 2.98 -34.69 7.32
CA ARG A 205 2.63 -35.12 8.70
C ARG A 205 1.17 -34.81 8.99
N ASN A 206 0.91 -33.60 9.48
CA ASN A 206 -0.42 -33.13 9.88
C ASN A 206 -0.99 -32.08 8.94
N GLU A 207 -0.26 -31.68 7.90
CA GLU A 207 -0.69 -30.66 6.96
C GLU A 207 -1.84 -31.20 6.10
N LYS A 208 -2.82 -30.35 5.83
CA LYS A 208 -3.93 -30.65 4.92
C LYS A 208 -3.40 -30.78 3.49
N VAL A 209 -3.72 -31.87 2.82
CA VAL A 209 -3.47 -32.04 1.38
C VAL A 209 -4.35 -31.05 0.62
N ILE A 210 -3.76 -30.34 -0.33
CA ILE A 210 -4.45 -29.37 -1.19
C ILE A 210 -4.49 -29.86 -2.63
N SER A 211 -5.27 -29.15 -3.45
CA SER A 211 -5.41 -29.52 -4.87
C SER A 211 -4.07 -29.36 -5.62
N THR A 212 -3.79 -30.29 -6.54
CA THR A 212 -2.63 -30.16 -7.44
C THR A 212 -2.68 -28.88 -8.27
N LYS A 213 -3.89 -28.35 -8.52
CA LYS A 213 -4.08 -27.08 -9.20
C LYS A 213 -3.51 -25.93 -8.38
N SER A 214 -3.78 -25.87 -7.08
CA SER A 214 -3.27 -24.84 -6.17
C SER A 214 -1.74 -24.88 -6.08
N ILE A 215 -1.16 -26.08 -5.97
CA ILE A 215 0.30 -26.27 -5.95
C ILE A 215 0.96 -25.71 -7.21
N LYS A 216 0.41 -26.00 -8.39
CA LYS A 216 0.93 -25.46 -9.65
C LYS A 216 0.70 -23.97 -9.78
N LEU A 217 -0.48 -23.51 -9.37
CA LEU A 217 -0.90 -22.15 -9.59
C LEU A 217 -0.13 -21.17 -8.72
N ILE A 218 0.18 -21.47 -7.46
CA ILE A 218 0.90 -20.56 -6.58
C ILE A 218 2.24 -20.12 -7.19
N ARG A 219 2.99 -21.08 -7.77
CA ARG A 219 4.25 -20.77 -8.45
C ARG A 219 4.04 -19.93 -9.71
N MET A 220 2.99 -20.21 -10.48
CA MET A 220 2.64 -19.39 -11.65
C MET A 220 2.27 -17.98 -11.27
N LEU A 221 1.45 -17.81 -10.22
CA LEU A 221 1.03 -16.49 -9.73
C LEU A 221 2.21 -15.70 -9.15
N TYR A 222 3.14 -16.38 -8.50
CA TYR A 222 4.37 -15.73 -8.05
C TYR A 222 5.23 -15.22 -9.21
N LEU A 223 5.36 -15.98 -10.30
CA LEU A 223 6.20 -15.63 -11.45
C LEU A 223 5.54 -14.66 -12.44
N VAL A 224 4.20 -14.61 -12.48
CA VAL A 224 3.45 -13.85 -13.49
C VAL A 224 3.74 -12.35 -13.42
N ASP A 225 3.84 -11.69 -14.57
CA ASP A 225 3.83 -10.22 -14.67
C ASP A 225 2.39 -9.73 -14.67
N ILE A 226 1.97 -9.01 -13.62
CA ILE A 226 0.60 -8.51 -13.45
C ILE A 226 0.20 -7.64 -14.65
N SER A 227 1.09 -6.80 -15.15
CA SER A 227 0.80 -5.91 -16.28
C SER A 227 0.40 -6.66 -17.55
N LYS A 228 0.92 -7.88 -17.74
CA LYS A 228 0.71 -8.74 -18.92
C LYS A 228 -0.43 -9.75 -18.77
N LEU A 229 -1.14 -9.73 -17.65
CA LEU A 229 -2.29 -10.61 -17.48
C LEU A 229 -3.40 -10.28 -18.49
N ASN A 230 -3.74 -11.25 -19.34
CA ASN A 230 -4.83 -11.13 -20.31
C ASN A 230 -6.09 -11.88 -19.85
N LYS A 231 -5.92 -12.95 -19.09
CA LYS A 231 -7.01 -13.73 -18.52
C LYS A 231 -6.57 -14.31 -17.18
N LEU A 232 -7.47 -14.28 -16.21
CA LEU A 232 -7.28 -14.88 -14.90
C LEU A 232 -8.60 -15.52 -14.47
N ASP A 233 -8.69 -16.83 -14.63
CA ASP A 233 -9.87 -17.62 -14.25
C ASP A 233 -9.42 -18.68 -13.25
N ILE A 234 -9.78 -18.50 -11.99
CA ILE A 234 -9.42 -19.37 -10.88
C ILE A 234 -10.69 -19.78 -10.14
N SER A 235 -10.90 -21.09 -9.96
CA SER A 235 -12.06 -21.57 -9.22
C SER A 235 -12.03 -21.12 -7.75
N LYS A 236 -13.21 -20.97 -7.15
CA LYS A 236 -13.35 -20.52 -5.75
C LYS A 236 -12.58 -21.40 -4.77
N ASP A 237 -12.60 -22.71 -4.95
CA ASP A 237 -11.90 -23.65 -4.05
C ASP A 237 -10.38 -23.43 -4.09
N VAL A 238 -9.83 -23.22 -5.29
CA VAL A 238 -8.40 -22.93 -5.46
C VAL A 238 -8.05 -21.56 -4.88
N LEU A 239 -8.86 -20.54 -5.12
CA LEU A 239 -8.66 -19.20 -4.51
C LEU A 239 -8.63 -19.31 -2.99
N LYS A 240 -9.56 -20.08 -2.40
CA LYS A 240 -9.61 -20.27 -0.94
C LYS A 240 -8.34 -20.94 -0.41
N GLU A 241 -7.85 -22.02 -1.05
CA GLU A 241 -6.61 -22.69 -0.65
C GLU A 241 -5.38 -21.74 -0.72
N LEU A 242 -5.31 -20.91 -1.76
CA LEU A 242 -4.22 -19.95 -1.93
C LEU A 242 -4.32 -18.79 -0.93
N GLU A 243 -5.54 -18.31 -0.65
CA GLU A 243 -5.80 -17.27 0.34
C GLU A 243 -5.42 -17.75 1.75
N GLU A 244 -5.89 -18.94 2.15
CA GLU A 244 -5.56 -19.56 3.45
C GLU A 244 -4.04 -19.64 3.64
N PHE A 245 -3.32 -20.10 2.63
CA PHE A 245 -1.85 -20.20 2.70
C PHE A 245 -1.19 -18.82 2.78
N THR A 246 -1.52 -17.90 1.87
CA THR A 246 -0.85 -16.59 1.82
C THR A 246 -1.15 -15.75 3.05
N GLU A 247 -2.36 -15.86 3.59
CA GLU A 247 -2.77 -15.13 4.79
C GLU A 247 -2.03 -15.63 6.03
N ASP A 248 -2.05 -16.95 6.28
CA ASP A 248 -1.34 -17.55 7.41
C ASP A 248 0.19 -17.33 7.31
N TYR A 249 0.73 -17.30 6.07
CA TYR A 249 2.13 -17.00 5.83
C TYR A 249 2.50 -15.55 6.22
N TYR A 250 1.66 -14.58 5.84
CA TYR A 250 1.85 -13.20 6.24
C TYR A 250 1.75 -13.00 7.75
N ASP A 251 0.77 -13.61 8.39
CA ASP A 251 0.56 -13.52 9.83
C ASP A 251 1.76 -14.07 10.61
N ARG A 252 2.44 -15.13 10.08
CA ARG A 252 3.62 -15.73 10.73
C ARG A 252 4.90 -14.96 10.54
N TYR A 253 5.15 -14.47 9.33
CA TYR A 253 6.49 -14.03 8.95
C TYR A 253 6.62 -12.53 8.67
N SER A 254 5.54 -11.83 8.33
CA SER A 254 5.67 -10.43 7.89
C SER A 254 5.76 -9.42 9.03
N GLY A 255 5.18 -9.70 10.18
CA GLY A 255 5.03 -8.73 11.26
C GLY A 255 4.14 -7.52 10.88
N ILE A 256 3.48 -7.56 9.72
CA ILE A 256 2.66 -6.45 9.21
C ILE A 256 1.23 -6.59 9.70
N TYR A 257 0.80 -5.66 10.56
CA TYR A 257 -0.60 -5.54 10.95
C TYR A 257 -1.34 -4.59 10.03
N LEU A 258 -2.49 -5.02 9.45
CA LEU A 258 -3.33 -4.24 8.53
C LEU A 258 -4.71 -3.97 9.15
N LYS A 259 -5.02 -2.69 9.39
CA LYS A 259 -6.36 -2.29 9.89
C LYS A 259 -7.44 -2.54 8.86
N SER A 260 -7.12 -2.40 7.59
CA SER A 260 -8.04 -2.64 6.48
C SER A 260 -8.44 -4.10 6.29
N LYS A 261 -7.72 -5.06 6.90
CA LYS A 261 -8.08 -6.48 6.92
C LYS A 261 -9.45 -6.69 7.57
N ILE A 262 -9.75 -5.99 8.66
CA ILE A 262 -11.04 -6.07 9.36
C ILE A 262 -12.20 -5.72 8.41
N LEU A 263 -12.05 -4.64 7.65
CA LEU A 263 -13.06 -4.23 6.65
C LEU A 263 -13.21 -5.28 5.54
N LEU A 264 -12.08 -5.80 5.04
CA LEU A 264 -12.08 -6.80 3.97
C LEU A 264 -12.78 -8.08 4.42
N ASP A 265 -12.49 -8.57 5.64
CA ASP A 265 -13.08 -9.79 6.20
C ASP A 265 -14.60 -9.65 6.47
N THR A 266 -15.09 -8.42 6.69
CA THR A 266 -16.52 -8.16 6.89
C THR A 266 -17.31 -8.24 5.57
N ILE A 267 -16.64 -8.06 4.42
CA ILE A 267 -17.29 -7.97 3.09
C ILE A 267 -17.14 -9.28 2.30
N LYS A 268 -16.17 -10.13 2.62
CA LYS A 268 -16.01 -11.49 2.06
C LYS A 268 -17.16 -12.39 2.51
#